data_dc87b10556ad4faaa7199a8765f797bc
#
_entry.id   dc87b10556ad4faaa7199a8765f797bc
#
_cell.length_a   1.000
_cell.length_b   1.000
_cell.length_c   1.000
_cell.angle_alpha   90.00
_cell.angle_beta   90.00
_cell.angle_gamma   90.00
#
_symmetry.space_group_name_H-M   'P 1'
#
loop_
_entity.id
_entity.type
_entity.pdbx_description
1 polymer ?
#
loop_
_entity_poly.entity_id
_entity_poly.type
_entity_poly.pdbx_seq_one_letter_code
_entity_poly.pdbx_strand_id
1 'polypeptide(L)'
;MAECCCKKPVTVTVTGAAGNIGYALLFRIASGAMLGPDQPVKLNLLEIPQAVKAAEGTAMELNDSAFPLLAGVDIYDDPNQAFAGCSYGLLVGARPRSKGMERADLLAANGGIFGPQGKAINDNAADDIRVLVVGNPANTNAYIAAKSAPDV
;
A
#
# COMPACT_ATOMS: atom_id res chain seq x y z
N MET A 1 31.24 -20.19 -7.56
CA MET A 1 30.13 -19.49 -8.27
C MET A 1 28.96 -19.50 -7.35
N ALA A 2 28.63 -18.37 -6.72
CA ALA A 2 27.43 -18.27 -5.88
C ALA A 2 26.24 -18.39 -6.83
N GLU A 3 25.39 -19.39 -6.62
CA GLU A 3 24.08 -19.47 -7.24
C GLU A 3 23.33 -18.19 -6.84
N CYS A 4 23.15 -17.31 -7.82
CA CYS A 4 22.25 -16.17 -7.69
C CYS A 4 20.84 -16.77 -7.58
N CYS A 5 20.39 -17.03 -6.35
CA CYS A 5 19.04 -17.47 -6.07
C CYS A 5 18.12 -16.28 -6.35
N CYS A 6 17.72 -16.13 -7.63
CA CYS A 6 16.82 -15.07 -8.08
C CYS A 6 15.43 -15.37 -7.50
N LYS A 7 15.21 -14.96 -6.25
CA LYS A 7 13.86 -14.95 -5.66
C LYS A 7 12.96 -14.09 -6.54
N LYS A 8 11.73 -14.54 -6.74
CA LYS A 8 10.73 -13.72 -7.42
C LYS A 8 10.44 -12.48 -6.58
N PRO A 9 10.29 -11.31 -7.18
CA PRO A 9 9.88 -10.12 -6.46
C PRO A 9 8.53 -10.32 -5.77
N VAL A 10 8.43 -9.85 -4.53
CA VAL A 10 7.19 -9.81 -3.77
C VAL A 10 6.53 -8.45 -4.00
N THR A 11 5.25 -8.45 -4.37
CA THR A 11 4.50 -7.21 -4.58
C THR A 11 3.98 -6.68 -3.26
N VAL A 12 4.33 -5.43 -2.98
CA VAL A 12 3.88 -4.65 -1.81
C VAL A 12 3.09 -3.45 -2.30
N THR A 13 1.82 -3.37 -1.94
CA THR A 13 0.96 -2.22 -2.26
C THR A 13 0.88 -1.29 -1.06
N VAL A 14 1.14 -0.01 -1.27
CA VAL A 14 1.06 1.03 -0.24
C VAL A 14 0.03 2.07 -0.67
N THR A 15 -1.01 2.27 0.14
CA THR A 15 -2.02 3.31 -0.11
C THR A 15 -1.63 4.60 0.58
N GLY A 16 -1.99 5.75 -0.01
CA GLY A 16 -1.52 7.05 0.50
C GLY A 16 0.00 7.19 0.38
N ALA A 17 0.55 6.64 -0.69
CA ALA A 17 1.99 6.49 -0.91
C ALA A 17 2.75 7.82 -0.99
N ALA A 18 2.09 8.88 -1.48
CA ALA A 18 2.66 10.23 -1.55
C ALA A 18 2.53 11.02 -0.24
N GLY A 19 1.85 10.48 0.77
CA GLY A 19 1.77 11.08 2.11
C GLY A 19 3.06 10.89 2.90
N ASN A 20 3.25 11.68 3.97
CA ASN A 20 4.49 11.65 4.78
C ASN A 20 4.84 10.25 5.32
N ILE A 21 3.84 9.49 5.78
CA ILE A 21 4.06 8.14 6.31
C ILE A 21 4.36 7.17 5.17
N GLY A 22 3.58 7.22 4.09
CA GLY A 22 3.81 6.40 2.90
C GLY A 22 5.21 6.61 2.34
N TYR A 23 5.60 7.85 2.12
CA TYR A 23 6.94 8.22 1.66
C TYR A 23 8.04 7.62 2.54
N ALA A 24 7.97 7.78 3.86
CA ALA A 24 8.97 7.24 4.78
C ALA A 24 9.04 5.70 4.77
N LEU A 25 7.90 5.02 4.58
CA LEU A 25 7.85 3.55 4.52
C LEU A 25 8.45 2.99 3.23
N LEU A 26 8.18 3.61 2.09
CA LEU A 26 8.57 3.11 0.77
C LEU A 26 10.09 2.87 0.66
N PHE A 27 10.91 3.81 1.12
CA PHE A 27 12.37 3.68 1.09
C PHE A 27 12.87 2.57 2.02
N ARG A 28 12.21 2.36 3.16
CA ARG A 28 12.54 1.27 4.09
C ARG A 28 12.16 -0.09 3.52
N ILE A 29 11.04 -0.18 2.82
CA ILE A 29 10.62 -1.41 2.14
C ILE A 29 11.62 -1.74 1.02
N ALA A 30 11.93 -0.75 0.17
CA ALA A 30 12.86 -0.89 -0.94
C ALA A 30 14.28 -1.27 -0.49
N SER A 31 14.72 -0.83 0.70
CA SER A 31 16.03 -1.16 1.26
C SER A 31 16.14 -2.58 1.85
N GLY A 32 15.03 -3.33 1.93
CA GLY A 32 14.99 -4.67 2.52
C GLY A 32 14.67 -4.70 4.01
N ALA A 33 14.37 -3.56 4.64
CA ALA A 33 14.07 -3.52 6.07
C ALA A 33 12.78 -4.26 6.46
N MET A 34 11.85 -4.48 5.51
CA MET A 34 10.59 -5.17 5.76
C MET A 34 10.68 -6.68 5.52
N LEU A 35 11.24 -7.11 4.40
CA LEU A 35 11.21 -8.52 3.96
C LEU A 35 12.57 -9.23 4.00
N GLY A 36 13.60 -8.52 4.44
CA GLY A 36 14.95 -9.06 4.54
C GLY A 36 15.88 -8.62 3.43
N PRO A 37 17.20 -8.83 3.61
CA PRO A 37 18.24 -8.27 2.77
C PRO A 37 18.41 -8.99 1.41
N ASP A 38 17.67 -10.06 1.19
CA ASP A 38 17.77 -10.91 -0.01
C ASP A 38 16.45 -11.09 -0.76
N GLN A 39 15.37 -10.40 -0.31
CA GLN A 39 14.05 -10.48 -0.95
C GLN A 39 13.81 -9.27 -1.85
N PRO A 40 13.78 -9.45 -3.19
CA PRO A 40 13.36 -8.39 -4.10
C PRO A 40 11.91 -7.99 -3.87
N VAL A 41 11.61 -6.70 -4.05
CA VAL A 41 10.27 -6.15 -3.88
C VAL A 41 9.85 -5.36 -5.12
N LYS A 42 8.57 -5.46 -5.46
CA LYS A 42 7.90 -4.56 -6.39
C LYS A 42 6.92 -3.70 -5.59
N LEU A 43 6.97 -2.40 -5.79
CA LEU A 43 6.11 -1.43 -5.10
C LEU A 43 4.96 -1.01 -6.00
N ASN A 44 3.74 -1.16 -5.52
CA ASN A 44 2.55 -0.57 -6.11
C ASN A 44 2.11 0.61 -5.23
N LEU A 45 2.13 1.81 -5.78
CA LEU A 45 1.75 3.04 -5.11
C LEU A 45 0.30 3.36 -5.46
N LEU A 46 -0.61 3.24 -4.49
CA LEU A 46 -2.02 3.58 -4.68
C LEU A 46 -2.31 4.96 -4.12
N GLU A 47 -2.80 5.83 -4.97
CA GLU A 47 -3.17 7.20 -4.61
C GLU A 47 -4.52 7.62 -5.21
N ILE A 48 -5.08 8.67 -4.64
CA ILE A 48 -6.22 9.36 -5.25
C ILE A 48 -5.76 10.10 -6.52
N PRO A 49 -6.63 10.29 -7.53
CA PRO A 49 -6.23 10.92 -8.79
C PRO A 49 -5.49 12.26 -8.62
N GLN A 50 -5.88 13.06 -7.62
CA GLN A 50 -5.26 14.36 -7.34
C GLN A 50 -3.83 14.27 -6.80
N ALA A 51 -3.43 13.12 -6.25
CA ALA A 51 -2.11 12.91 -5.66
C ALA A 51 -1.19 12.03 -6.52
N VAL A 52 -1.66 11.52 -7.66
CA VAL A 52 -0.86 10.70 -8.60
C VAL A 52 0.43 11.41 -8.99
N LYS A 53 0.36 12.70 -9.30
CA LYS A 53 1.56 13.49 -9.67
C LYS A 53 2.60 13.57 -8.53
N ALA A 54 2.16 13.59 -7.29
CA ALA A 54 3.07 13.54 -6.14
C ALA A 54 3.69 12.15 -5.99
N ALA A 55 2.91 11.09 -6.24
CA ALA A 55 3.42 9.72 -6.26
C ALA A 55 4.45 9.50 -7.38
N GLU A 56 4.30 10.14 -8.55
CA GLU A 56 5.30 10.13 -9.61
C GLU A 56 6.65 10.68 -9.14
N GLY A 57 6.64 11.81 -8.41
CA GLY A 57 7.84 12.36 -7.80
C GLY A 57 8.51 11.37 -6.83
N THR A 58 7.73 10.74 -5.96
CA THR A 58 8.23 9.71 -5.04
C THR A 58 8.82 8.50 -5.79
N ALA A 59 8.18 8.05 -6.87
CA ALA A 59 8.66 6.95 -7.68
C ALA A 59 9.99 7.30 -8.38
N MET A 60 10.16 8.53 -8.85
CA MET A 60 11.43 9.00 -9.40
C MET A 60 12.54 8.95 -8.35
N GLU A 61 12.29 9.44 -7.14
CA GLU A 61 13.26 9.39 -6.04
C GLU A 61 13.64 7.95 -5.64
N LEU A 62 12.67 7.04 -5.63
CA LEU A 62 12.91 5.61 -5.38
C LEU A 62 13.81 4.99 -6.45
N ASN A 63 13.58 5.31 -7.72
CA ASN A 63 14.39 4.84 -8.83
C ASN A 63 15.82 5.44 -8.78
N ASP A 64 15.93 6.72 -8.48
CA ASP A 64 17.23 7.40 -8.35
C ASP A 64 18.05 6.88 -7.16
N SER A 65 17.37 6.37 -6.12
CA SER A 65 18.04 5.74 -4.97
C SER A 65 18.73 4.42 -5.30
N ALA A 66 18.45 3.81 -6.44
CA ALA A 66 19.07 2.59 -6.95
C ALA A 66 19.13 1.44 -5.93
N PHE A 67 18.07 1.22 -5.18
CA PHE A 67 18.01 0.10 -4.22
C PHE A 67 18.15 -1.25 -4.93
N PRO A 68 19.11 -2.10 -4.54
CA PRO A 68 19.38 -3.36 -5.25
C PRO A 68 18.22 -4.36 -5.16
N LEU A 69 17.32 -4.21 -4.18
CA LEU A 69 16.15 -5.07 -3.99
C LEU A 69 14.88 -4.54 -4.65
N LEU A 70 14.89 -3.30 -5.15
CA LEU A 70 13.73 -2.70 -5.81
C LEU A 70 13.63 -3.18 -7.26
N ALA A 71 12.69 -4.07 -7.53
CA ALA A 71 12.45 -4.63 -8.86
C ALA A 71 11.61 -3.73 -9.78
N GLY A 72 10.86 -2.81 -9.20
CA GLY A 72 10.04 -1.85 -9.93
C GLY A 72 9.08 -1.07 -9.04
N VAL A 73 8.58 0.05 -9.57
CA VAL A 73 7.58 0.91 -8.93
C VAL A 73 6.51 1.23 -9.95
N ASP A 74 5.26 0.88 -9.65
CA ASP A 74 4.10 1.24 -10.45
C ASP A 74 3.14 2.12 -9.62
N ILE A 75 2.41 3.02 -10.31
CA ILE A 75 1.48 3.96 -9.69
C ILE A 75 0.08 3.68 -10.20
N TYR A 76 -0.88 3.67 -9.30
CA TYR A 76 -2.28 3.40 -9.58
C TYR A 76 -3.20 4.37 -8.87
N ASP A 77 -4.35 4.65 -9.47
CA ASP A 77 -5.49 5.33 -8.86
C ASP A 77 -6.73 4.41 -8.72
N ASP A 78 -6.62 3.19 -9.25
CA ASP A 78 -7.63 2.12 -9.12
C ASP A 78 -7.14 1.03 -8.14
N PRO A 79 -7.87 0.80 -7.03
CA PRO A 79 -7.52 -0.25 -6.07
C PRO A 79 -7.44 -1.66 -6.68
N ASN A 80 -8.30 -1.98 -7.66
CA ASN A 80 -8.30 -3.31 -8.28
C ASN A 80 -6.98 -3.59 -8.99
N GLN A 81 -6.44 -2.60 -9.68
CA GLN A 81 -5.15 -2.72 -10.35
C GLN A 81 -3.99 -2.73 -9.34
N ALA A 82 -4.06 -1.86 -8.33
CA ALA A 82 -3.01 -1.73 -7.33
C ALA A 82 -2.81 -3.00 -6.49
N PHE A 83 -3.90 -3.71 -6.17
CA PHE A 83 -3.85 -4.93 -5.37
C PHE A 83 -3.71 -6.22 -6.20
N ALA A 84 -3.68 -6.15 -7.52
CA ALA A 84 -3.53 -7.33 -8.37
C ALA A 84 -2.24 -8.10 -8.06
N GLY A 85 -2.38 -9.35 -7.58
CA GLY A 85 -1.26 -10.22 -7.22
C GLY A 85 -0.41 -9.73 -6.03
N CYS A 86 -0.94 -8.81 -5.23
CA CYS A 86 -0.26 -8.25 -4.08
C CYS A 86 -0.19 -9.25 -2.92
N SER A 87 0.99 -9.44 -2.32
CA SER A 87 1.19 -10.29 -1.14
C SER A 87 1.26 -9.49 0.18
N TYR A 88 1.48 -8.17 0.12
CA TYR A 88 1.46 -7.29 1.30
C TYR A 88 0.74 -5.99 0.97
N GLY A 89 -0.36 -5.73 1.66
CA GLY A 89 -1.12 -4.49 1.56
C GLY A 89 -0.90 -3.60 2.80
N LEU A 90 -0.31 -2.42 2.61
CA LEU A 90 -0.14 -1.41 3.66
C LEU A 90 -1.15 -0.28 3.44
N LEU A 91 -2.26 -0.32 4.18
CA LEU A 91 -3.35 0.65 4.08
C LEU A 91 -3.04 1.86 4.97
N VAL A 92 -2.23 2.77 4.44
CA VAL A 92 -1.74 3.96 5.14
C VAL A 92 -2.64 5.16 4.90
N GLY A 93 -3.14 5.32 3.68
CA GLY A 93 -4.01 6.42 3.29
C GLY A 93 -5.34 6.39 4.03
N ALA A 94 -5.70 7.51 4.65
CA ALA A 94 -6.98 7.70 5.30
C ALA A 94 -7.37 9.17 5.23
N ARG A 95 -8.67 9.47 5.38
CA ARG A 95 -9.11 10.85 5.48
C ARG A 95 -8.78 11.41 6.86
N PRO A 96 -7.96 12.47 6.95
CA PRO A 96 -7.64 13.09 8.23
C PRO A 96 -8.87 13.78 8.81
N ARG A 97 -8.91 13.88 10.15
CA ARG A 97 -9.95 14.65 10.84
C ARG A 97 -9.73 16.14 10.58
N SER A 98 -10.76 16.82 10.09
CA SER A 98 -10.77 18.27 9.94
C SER A 98 -11.45 18.94 11.13
N LYS A 99 -11.17 20.27 11.32
CA LYS A 99 -11.78 21.04 12.38
C LYS A 99 -13.31 21.04 12.23
N GLY A 100 -14.03 20.71 13.30
CA GLY A 100 -15.49 20.63 13.32
C GLY A 100 -16.08 19.31 12.81
N MET A 101 -15.26 18.34 12.38
CA MET A 101 -15.75 17.03 11.95
C MET A 101 -16.09 16.17 13.15
N GLU A 102 -17.33 15.66 13.20
CA GLU A 102 -17.76 14.69 14.20
C GLU A 102 -17.13 13.31 13.94
N ARG A 103 -17.12 12.48 15.01
CA ARG A 103 -16.54 11.13 14.92
C ARG A 103 -17.29 10.24 13.92
N ALA A 104 -18.60 10.40 13.84
CA ALA A 104 -19.45 9.67 12.90
C ALA A 104 -19.14 10.02 11.45
N ASP A 105 -18.88 11.30 11.15
CA ASP A 105 -18.55 11.77 9.81
C ASP A 105 -17.19 11.22 9.34
N LEU A 106 -16.21 11.19 10.25
CA LEU A 106 -14.90 10.61 10.00
C LEU A 106 -15.02 9.11 9.70
N LEU A 107 -15.84 8.40 10.46
CA LEU A 107 -16.11 6.98 10.28
C LEU A 107 -16.74 6.70 8.92
N ALA A 108 -17.77 7.46 8.54
CA ALA A 108 -18.44 7.32 7.24
C ALA A 108 -17.48 7.61 6.08
N ALA A 109 -16.68 8.68 6.19
CA ALA A 109 -15.70 9.04 5.17
C ALA A 109 -14.62 7.98 4.97
N ASN A 110 -14.11 7.39 6.05
CA ASN A 110 -13.12 6.32 5.97
C ASN A 110 -13.75 4.99 5.54
N GLY A 111 -15.00 4.71 5.91
CA GLY A 111 -15.75 3.56 5.39
C GLY A 111 -15.84 3.54 3.86
N GLY A 112 -16.02 4.71 3.25
CA GLY A 112 -15.98 4.89 1.80
C GLY A 112 -14.62 4.64 1.15
N ILE A 113 -13.54 4.61 1.93
CA ILE A 113 -12.18 4.32 1.45
C ILE A 113 -11.84 2.84 1.68
N PHE A 114 -11.97 2.36 2.90
CA PHE A 114 -11.51 1.03 3.30
C PHE A 114 -12.42 -0.11 2.86
N GLY A 115 -13.72 0.15 2.64
CA GLY A 115 -14.64 -0.83 2.06
C GLY A 115 -14.24 -1.25 0.65
N PRO A 116 -14.16 -0.31 -0.30
CA PRO A 116 -13.70 -0.60 -1.66
C PRO A 116 -12.29 -1.21 -1.73
N GLN A 117 -11.35 -0.76 -0.88
CA GLN A 117 -10.02 -1.35 -0.80
C GLN A 117 -10.06 -2.79 -0.31
N GLY A 118 -10.86 -3.09 0.73
CA GLY A 118 -11.06 -4.46 1.20
C GLY A 118 -11.63 -5.36 0.11
N LYS A 119 -12.64 -4.87 -0.63
CA LYS A 119 -13.20 -5.62 -1.76
C LYS A 119 -12.15 -5.86 -2.85
N ALA A 120 -11.37 -4.84 -3.22
CA ALA A 120 -10.32 -4.99 -4.22
C ALA A 120 -9.24 -6.00 -3.81
N ILE A 121 -8.89 -6.03 -2.53
CA ILE A 121 -7.98 -7.04 -1.95
C ILE A 121 -8.59 -8.43 -2.09
N ASN A 122 -9.85 -8.63 -1.69
CA ASN A 122 -10.56 -9.90 -1.80
C ASN A 122 -10.55 -10.45 -3.22
N ASP A 123 -10.81 -9.58 -4.18
CA ASP A 123 -11.06 -9.99 -5.57
C ASP A 123 -9.76 -10.16 -6.39
N ASN A 124 -8.64 -9.52 -5.98
CA ASN A 124 -7.46 -9.39 -6.86
C ASN A 124 -6.12 -9.72 -6.20
N ALA A 125 -6.02 -9.75 -4.87
CA ALA A 125 -4.74 -9.99 -4.20
C ALA A 125 -4.30 -11.46 -4.33
N ALA A 126 -3.05 -11.72 -3.96
CA ALA A 126 -2.56 -13.08 -3.86
C ALA A 126 -3.21 -13.81 -2.68
N ASP A 127 -3.34 -15.15 -2.77
CA ASP A 127 -3.98 -15.99 -1.75
C ASP A 127 -3.30 -15.90 -0.37
N ASP A 128 -2.02 -15.51 -0.33
CA ASP A 128 -1.22 -15.35 0.88
C ASP A 128 -1.12 -13.90 1.37
N ILE A 129 -2.01 -13.01 0.91
CA ILE A 129 -2.00 -11.58 1.25
C ILE A 129 -1.96 -11.35 2.77
N ARG A 130 -1.14 -10.42 3.20
CA ARG A 130 -1.09 -9.89 4.56
C ARG A 130 -1.37 -8.40 4.53
N VAL A 131 -2.33 -7.97 5.33
CA VAL A 131 -2.79 -6.58 5.34
C VAL A 131 -2.47 -5.92 6.67
N LEU A 132 -1.80 -4.77 6.61
CA LEU A 132 -1.56 -3.89 7.74
C LEU A 132 -2.34 -2.59 7.53
N VAL A 133 -3.22 -2.25 8.47
CA VAL A 133 -3.95 -0.98 8.46
C VAL A 133 -3.29 0.01 9.41
N VAL A 134 -2.86 1.13 8.86
CA VAL A 134 -2.19 2.24 9.58
C VAL A 134 -3.10 3.46 9.67
N GLY A 135 -3.91 3.71 8.65
CA GLY A 135 -4.83 4.85 8.58
C GLY A 135 -5.82 4.88 9.74
N ASN A 136 -5.89 6.03 10.44
CA ASN A 136 -6.74 6.19 11.63
C ASN A 136 -8.21 6.53 11.26
N PRO A 137 -9.19 5.98 12.05
CA PRO A 137 -9.06 5.07 13.20
C PRO A 137 -8.72 3.63 12.78
N ALA A 138 -7.48 3.20 13.02
CA ALA A 138 -6.91 1.98 12.44
C ALA A 138 -7.71 0.72 12.78
N ASN A 139 -8.15 0.55 14.02
CA ASN A 139 -8.96 -0.60 14.46
C ASN A 139 -10.29 -0.70 13.71
N THR A 140 -10.98 0.42 13.54
CA THR A 140 -12.26 0.46 12.82
C THR A 140 -12.06 0.26 11.33
N ASN A 141 -11.05 0.89 10.75
CA ASN A 141 -10.73 0.76 9.33
C ASN A 141 -10.28 -0.67 8.98
N ALA A 142 -9.52 -1.31 9.86
CA ALA A 142 -9.15 -2.72 9.73
C ALA A 142 -10.39 -3.64 9.76
N TYR A 143 -11.33 -3.37 10.65
CA TYR A 143 -12.59 -4.12 10.72
C TYR A 143 -13.43 -3.96 9.45
N ILE A 144 -13.52 -2.74 8.91
CA ILE A 144 -14.26 -2.46 7.66
C ILE A 144 -13.60 -3.19 6.49
N ALA A 145 -12.28 -3.09 6.36
CA ALA A 145 -11.53 -3.77 5.30
C ALA A 145 -11.72 -5.30 5.37
N ALA A 146 -11.55 -5.89 6.56
CA ALA A 146 -11.74 -7.33 6.78
C ALA A 146 -13.17 -7.80 6.47
N LYS A 147 -14.19 -7.01 6.85
CA LYS A 147 -15.59 -7.34 6.51
C LYS A 147 -15.89 -7.26 5.02
N SER A 148 -15.11 -6.46 4.28
CA SER A 148 -15.22 -6.33 2.83
C SER A 148 -14.34 -7.32 2.06
N ALA A 149 -13.51 -8.10 2.77
CA ALA A 149 -12.63 -9.13 2.23
C ALA A 149 -12.87 -10.48 2.95
N PRO A 150 -14.03 -11.12 2.73
CA PRO A 150 -14.44 -12.31 3.49
C PRO A 150 -13.60 -13.56 3.19
N ASP A 151 -12.87 -13.59 2.09
CA ASP A 151 -12.06 -14.74 1.64
C ASP A 151 -10.57 -14.61 2.02
N VAL A 152 -10.20 -13.52 2.70
CA VAL A 152 -8.82 -13.18 3.15
C VAL A 152 -8.64 -13.44 4.64
#